data_49677758eed77d57b9f478db4aa1b341
#
_entry.id   49677758eed77d57b9f478db4aa1b341
#
_cell.length_a   1.000
_cell.length_b   1.000
_cell.length_c   1.000
_cell.angle_alpha   90.00
_cell.angle_beta   90.00
_cell.angle_gamma   90.00
#
_symmetry.space_group_name_H-M   'P 1'
#
loop_
_entity.id
_entity.type
_entity.pdbx_description
1 polymer ?
#
loop_
_entity_poly.entity_id
_entity_poly.type
_entity_poly.pdbx_seq_one_letter_code
_entity_poly.pdbx_strand_id
1 'polypeptide(L)'
;MALAKKYIPLQQLAEFHQVSVALITEFADFGLIEITYTENTPCIHSHDVERCERALRLYKELGINKEGIEIILEMRERQAELQEELNRLKHMLKKYEEKISSFYSDDFLDME
;
A
#
# COMPACT_ATOMS: atom_id res chain seq x y z
N MET A 1 18.44 13.74 -11.40
CA MET A 1 18.85 12.69 -10.48
C MET A 1 17.69 12.19 -9.62
N ALA A 2 16.97 13.10 -8.96
CA ALA A 2 15.80 12.69 -8.20
C ALA A 2 14.74 12.02 -9.07
N LEU A 3 14.59 12.48 -10.31
CA LEU A 3 13.63 11.90 -11.24
C LEU A 3 13.98 10.49 -11.64
N ALA A 4 15.28 10.19 -11.75
CA ALA A 4 15.74 8.86 -12.12
C ALA A 4 15.40 7.83 -11.05
N LYS A 5 15.20 8.28 -9.80
CA LYS A 5 14.87 7.40 -8.69
C LYS A 5 13.37 7.09 -8.60
N LYS A 6 12.54 7.83 -9.35
CA LYS A 6 11.10 7.60 -9.35
C LYS A 6 10.70 6.38 -10.18
N TYR A 7 11.55 6.00 -11.12
CA TYR A 7 11.24 4.91 -12.04
C TYR A 7 12.34 3.89 -11.99
N ILE A 8 11.95 2.65 -11.82
CA ILE A 8 12.89 1.54 -11.72
C ILE A 8 12.70 0.64 -12.93
N PRO A 9 13.79 0.39 -13.71
CA PRO A 9 13.67 -0.50 -14.86
C PRO A 9 13.18 -1.88 -14.46
N LEU A 10 12.31 -2.47 -15.28
CA LEU A 10 11.80 -3.82 -15.02
C LEU A 10 12.93 -4.84 -14.90
N GLN A 11 13.96 -4.69 -15.73
CA GLN A 11 15.07 -5.62 -15.70
C GLN A 11 15.81 -5.60 -14.37
N GLN A 12 15.98 -4.43 -13.79
CA GLN A 12 16.62 -4.30 -12.48
C GLN A 12 15.81 -5.00 -11.41
N LEU A 13 14.51 -4.80 -11.44
CA LEU A 13 13.59 -5.41 -10.48
C LEU A 13 13.56 -6.93 -10.65
N ALA A 14 13.53 -7.38 -11.91
CA ALA A 14 13.52 -8.79 -12.23
C ALA A 14 14.79 -9.48 -11.72
N GLU A 15 15.94 -8.85 -11.94
CA GLU A 15 17.21 -9.40 -11.47
C GLU A 15 17.26 -9.47 -9.95
N PHE A 16 16.80 -8.41 -9.31
CA PHE A 16 16.81 -8.37 -7.84
C PHE A 16 15.95 -9.48 -7.23
N HIS A 17 14.81 -9.73 -7.82
CA HIS A 17 13.88 -10.75 -7.31
C HIS A 17 14.06 -12.12 -7.96
N GLN A 18 15.03 -12.23 -8.88
CA GLN A 18 15.31 -13.50 -9.56
C GLN A 18 14.09 -14.04 -10.28
N VAL A 19 13.40 -13.17 -11.00
CA VAL A 19 12.26 -13.54 -11.84
C VAL A 19 12.50 -13.02 -13.25
N SER A 20 11.69 -13.49 -14.19
CA SER A 20 11.79 -12.99 -15.56
C SER A 20 11.07 -11.67 -15.72
N VAL A 21 11.55 -10.86 -16.66
CA VAL A 21 10.83 -9.64 -17.03
C VAL A 21 9.44 -10.00 -17.55
N ALA A 22 9.32 -11.14 -18.22
CA ALA A 22 8.04 -11.61 -18.74
C ALA A 22 7.00 -11.78 -17.64
N LEU A 23 7.41 -12.29 -16.48
CA LEU A 23 6.48 -12.44 -15.36
C LEU A 23 5.95 -11.10 -14.86
N ILE A 24 6.83 -10.11 -14.74
CA ILE A 24 6.42 -8.78 -14.31
C ILE A 24 5.49 -8.16 -15.36
N THR A 25 5.78 -8.38 -16.63
CA THR A 25 4.94 -7.92 -17.71
C THR A 25 3.56 -8.58 -17.66
N GLU A 26 3.50 -9.86 -17.34
CA GLU A 26 2.21 -10.55 -17.16
C GLU A 26 1.39 -9.92 -16.03
N PHE A 27 2.04 -9.55 -14.95
CA PHE A 27 1.37 -8.88 -13.85
C PHE A 27 0.78 -7.54 -14.31
N ALA A 28 1.53 -6.81 -15.13
CA ALA A 28 1.06 -5.54 -15.68
C ALA A 28 -0.12 -5.76 -16.63
N ASP A 29 -0.03 -6.76 -17.48
CA ASP A 29 -1.10 -7.09 -18.43
C ASP A 29 -2.38 -7.48 -17.70
N PHE A 30 -2.25 -8.11 -16.57
CA PHE A 30 -3.40 -8.48 -15.73
C PHE A 30 -3.94 -7.30 -14.93
N GLY A 31 -3.17 -6.22 -14.81
CA GLY A 31 -3.63 -5.04 -14.10
C GLY A 31 -3.15 -4.95 -12.66
N LEU A 32 -2.24 -5.82 -12.24
CA LEU A 32 -1.73 -5.80 -10.87
C LEU A 32 -0.77 -4.64 -10.62
N ILE A 33 -0.03 -4.26 -11.64
CA ILE A 33 0.93 -3.17 -11.58
C ILE A 33 0.85 -2.38 -12.87
N GLU A 34 1.44 -1.20 -12.88
CA GLU A 34 1.47 -0.36 -14.06
C GLU A 34 2.90 -0.17 -14.54
N ILE A 35 3.12 -0.39 -15.84
CA ILE A 35 4.42 -0.20 -16.46
C ILE A 35 4.41 1.13 -17.20
N THR A 36 5.44 1.93 -16.96
CA THR A 36 5.63 3.22 -17.63
C THR A 36 6.93 3.15 -18.44
N TYR A 37 6.92 3.71 -19.63
CA TYR A 37 8.12 3.73 -20.47
C TYR A 37 8.84 5.04 -20.31
N THR A 38 10.09 4.96 -19.91
CA THR A 38 10.97 6.11 -19.77
C THR A 38 12.14 5.93 -20.72
N GLU A 39 12.24 6.80 -21.73
CA GLU A 39 13.28 6.68 -22.76
C GLU A 39 13.28 5.29 -23.41
N ASN A 40 12.07 4.80 -23.76
CA ASN A 40 11.86 3.49 -24.37
C ASN A 40 12.23 2.30 -23.47
N THR A 41 12.45 2.55 -22.18
CA THR A 41 12.74 1.50 -21.22
C THR A 41 11.52 1.27 -20.35
N PRO A 42 11.03 0.03 -20.25
CA PRO A 42 9.89 -0.26 -19.36
C PRO A 42 10.32 -0.14 -17.91
N CYS A 43 9.56 0.62 -17.15
CA CYS A 43 9.87 0.92 -15.75
C CYS A 43 8.62 0.83 -14.89
N ILE A 44 8.83 0.69 -13.59
CA ILE A 44 7.77 0.78 -12.60
C ILE A 44 8.05 2.00 -11.75
N HIS A 45 6.99 2.76 -11.45
CA HIS A 45 7.13 3.91 -10.56
C HIS A 45 7.49 3.44 -9.16
N SER A 46 8.34 4.20 -8.48
CA SER A 46 8.86 3.81 -7.17
C SER A 46 7.77 3.52 -6.15
N HIS A 47 6.63 4.23 -6.20
CA HIS A 47 5.55 3.98 -5.25
C HIS A 47 4.79 2.68 -5.51
N ASP A 48 4.99 2.09 -6.69
CA ASP A 48 4.37 0.80 -7.03
C ASP A 48 5.29 -0.38 -6.79
N VAL A 49 6.55 -0.12 -6.42
CA VAL A 49 7.53 -1.19 -6.22
C VAL A 49 7.10 -2.13 -5.11
N GLU A 50 6.63 -1.58 -4.00
CA GLU A 50 6.20 -2.42 -2.87
C GLU A 50 5.04 -3.33 -3.27
N ARG A 51 4.09 -2.82 -4.05
CA ARG A 51 2.98 -3.62 -4.54
C ARG A 51 3.48 -4.74 -5.45
N CYS A 52 4.41 -4.43 -6.33
CA CYS A 52 5.00 -5.42 -7.22
C CYS A 52 5.75 -6.49 -6.45
N GLU A 53 6.54 -6.10 -5.47
CA GLU A 53 7.30 -7.04 -4.65
C GLU A 53 6.38 -7.97 -3.88
N ARG A 54 5.28 -7.43 -3.38
CA ARG A 54 4.29 -8.23 -2.67
C ARG A 54 3.64 -9.24 -3.60
N ALA A 55 3.30 -8.81 -4.81
CA ALA A 55 2.72 -9.69 -5.81
C ALA A 55 3.70 -10.81 -6.18
N LEU A 56 4.96 -10.49 -6.39
CA LEU A 56 5.97 -11.47 -6.72
C LEU A 56 6.17 -12.48 -5.60
N ARG A 57 6.15 -12.02 -4.36
CA ARG A 57 6.29 -12.91 -3.21
C ARG A 57 5.12 -13.88 -3.09
N LEU A 58 3.91 -13.38 -3.26
CA LEU A 58 2.72 -14.20 -3.21
C LEU A 58 2.76 -15.27 -4.30
N TYR A 59 3.22 -14.89 -5.47
CA TYR A 59 3.31 -15.82 -6.60
C TYR A 59 4.40 -16.87 -6.39
N LYS A 60 5.62 -16.43 -6.04
CA LYS A 60 6.77 -17.31 -5.92
C LYS A 60 6.75 -18.18 -4.68
N GLU A 61 6.46 -17.58 -3.53
CA GLU A 61 6.56 -18.28 -2.27
C GLU A 61 5.32 -19.06 -1.90
N LEU A 62 4.15 -18.53 -2.24
CA LEU A 62 2.90 -19.16 -1.87
C LEU A 62 2.15 -19.79 -3.04
N GLY A 63 2.64 -19.61 -4.25
CA GLY A 63 2.02 -20.24 -5.42
C GLY A 63 0.63 -19.72 -5.73
N ILE A 64 0.32 -18.49 -5.32
CA ILE A 64 -0.99 -17.91 -5.55
C ILE A 64 -1.08 -17.41 -7.00
N ASN A 65 -2.18 -17.72 -7.69
CA ASN A 65 -2.36 -17.26 -9.05
C ASN A 65 -2.70 -15.78 -9.11
N LYS A 66 -2.69 -15.20 -10.31
CA LYS A 66 -2.87 -13.77 -10.50
C LYS A 66 -4.21 -13.28 -9.98
N GLU A 67 -5.26 -14.06 -10.14
CA GLU A 67 -6.59 -13.70 -9.64
C GLU A 67 -6.59 -13.61 -8.12
N GLY A 68 -5.96 -14.56 -7.47
CA GLY A 68 -5.85 -14.55 -6.01
C GLY A 68 -4.99 -13.41 -5.51
N ILE A 69 -3.91 -13.12 -6.22
CA ILE A 69 -3.04 -11.99 -5.88
C ILE A 69 -3.82 -10.69 -5.96
N GLU A 70 -4.62 -10.50 -7.00
CA GLU A 70 -5.44 -9.30 -7.15
C GLU A 70 -6.35 -9.11 -5.95
N ILE A 71 -7.04 -10.17 -5.55
CA ILE A 71 -7.93 -10.13 -4.40
C ILE A 71 -7.18 -9.78 -3.12
N ILE A 72 -6.03 -10.41 -2.90
CA ILE A 72 -5.22 -10.16 -1.70
C ILE A 72 -4.75 -8.71 -1.66
N LEU A 73 -4.26 -8.19 -2.78
CA LEU A 73 -3.78 -6.82 -2.83
C LEU A 73 -4.90 -5.81 -2.58
N GLU A 74 -6.08 -6.06 -3.16
CA GLU A 74 -7.24 -5.22 -2.93
C GLU A 74 -7.68 -5.24 -1.46
N MET A 75 -7.68 -6.43 -0.87
CA MET A 75 -8.02 -6.57 0.54
C MET A 75 -7.03 -5.83 1.43
N ARG A 76 -5.76 -5.90 1.11
CA ARG A 76 -4.73 -5.19 1.89
C ARG A 76 -4.88 -3.68 1.79
N GLU A 77 -5.18 -3.19 0.58
CA GLU A 77 -5.41 -1.77 0.38
C GLU A 77 -6.64 -1.32 1.16
N ARG A 78 -7.71 -2.10 1.10
CA ARG A 78 -8.93 -1.80 1.84
C ARG A 78 -8.69 -1.83 3.34
N GLN A 79 -7.92 -2.80 3.80
CA GLN A 79 -7.56 -2.90 5.21
C GLN A 79 -6.77 -1.67 5.67
N ALA A 80 -5.82 -1.20 4.86
CA ALA A 80 -5.04 -0.02 5.18
C ALA A 80 -5.93 1.21 5.28
N GLU A 81 -6.86 1.38 4.34
CA GLU A 81 -7.80 2.49 4.36
C GLU A 81 -8.67 2.46 5.61
N LEU A 82 -9.19 1.27 5.96
CA LEU A 82 -10.01 1.10 7.15
C LEU A 82 -9.22 1.37 8.42
N GLN A 83 -7.95 0.96 8.44
CA GLN A 83 -7.10 1.22 9.59
C GLN A 83 -6.87 2.72 9.77
N GLU A 84 -6.63 3.44 8.68
CA GLU A 84 -6.46 4.89 8.74
C GLU A 84 -7.73 5.57 9.24
N GLU A 85 -8.88 5.14 8.73
CA GLU A 85 -10.14 5.70 9.17
C GLU A 85 -10.41 5.39 10.64
N LEU A 86 -10.10 4.18 11.07
CA LEU A 86 -10.24 3.80 12.47
C LEU A 86 -9.37 4.67 13.35
N ASN A 87 -8.12 4.88 12.96
CA ASN A 87 -7.21 5.73 13.73
C ASN A 87 -7.71 7.17 13.80
N ARG A 88 -8.24 7.68 12.69
CA ARG A 88 -8.79 9.03 12.64
C ARG A 88 -9.99 9.16 13.58
N LEU A 89 -10.87 8.18 13.55
CA LEU A 89 -12.06 8.18 14.41
C LEU A 89 -11.69 8.05 15.88
N LYS A 90 -10.70 7.20 16.18
CA LYS A 90 -10.21 7.08 17.56
C LYS A 90 -9.64 8.40 18.07
N HIS A 91 -8.92 9.10 17.21
CA HIS A 91 -8.35 10.40 17.57
C HIS A 91 -9.45 11.42 17.84
N MET A 92 -10.47 11.45 16.99
CA MET A 92 -11.61 12.34 17.17
C MET A 92 -12.37 12.01 18.45
N LEU A 93 -12.57 10.73 18.69
CA LEU A 93 -13.27 10.28 19.91
C LEU A 93 -12.50 10.68 21.15
N LYS A 94 -11.19 10.52 21.13
CA LYS A 94 -10.35 10.89 22.24
C LYS A 94 -10.47 12.37 22.53
N LYS A 95 -10.44 13.21 21.51
CA LYS A 95 -10.61 14.66 21.68
C LYS A 95 -11.98 14.99 22.27
N TYR A 96 -13.01 14.29 21.80
CA TYR A 96 -14.36 14.50 22.28
C TYR A 96 -14.48 14.09 23.75
N GLU A 97 -13.90 12.95 24.10
CA GLU A 97 -13.89 12.47 25.48
C GLU A 97 -13.16 13.43 26.40
N GLU A 98 -12.05 13.98 25.94
CA GLU A 98 -11.30 14.96 26.72
C GLU A 98 -12.13 16.21 26.99
N LYS A 99 -12.86 16.68 25.99
CA LYS A 99 -13.74 17.84 26.15
C LYS A 99 -14.87 17.55 27.11
N ILE A 100 -15.50 16.39 27.01
CA ILE A 100 -16.59 15.99 27.89
C ILE A 100 -16.06 15.80 29.29
N SER A 101 -14.94 15.13 29.45
CA SER A 101 -14.34 14.91 30.76
C SER A 101 -14.00 16.21 31.44
N SER A 102 -13.43 17.14 30.70
CA SER A 102 -13.12 18.46 31.23
C SER A 102 -14.39 19.20 31.67
N PHE A 103 -15.43 19.15 30.84
CA PHE A 103 -16.69 19.80 31.14
C PHE A 103 -17.34 19.21 32.37
N TYR A 104 -17.46 17.91 32.45
CA TYR A 104 -18.10 17.24 33.57
C TYR A 104 -17.26 17.31 34.84
N SER A 105 -15.95 17.28 34.68
CA SER A 105 -15.06 17.43 35.82
C SER A 105 -15.27 18.76 36.56
N ASP A 106 -15.37 19.83 35.79
CA ASP A 106 -15.62 21.15 36.34
C ASP A 106 -16.99 21.23 36.99
N ASP A 107 -18.03 20.71 36.30
CA ASP A 107 -19.40 20.74 36.80
C ASP A 107 -19.54 19.90 38.07
N PHE A 108 -18.98 18.70 38.07
CA PHE A 108 -19.11 17.79 39.20
C PHE A 108 -18.34 18.26 40.39
N LEU A 109 -17.19 18.89 40.19
CA LEU A 109 -16.41 19.44 41.28
C LEU A 109 -17.13 20.61 41.93
N ASP A 110 -17.79 21.44 41.13
CA ASP A 110 -18.54 22.57 41.65
C ASP A 110 -19.79 22.11 42.43
N MET A 111 -20.35 20.98 42.09
CA MET A 111 -21.51 20.46 42.77
C MET A 111 -21.20 19.78 44.10
N GLU A 112 -19.98 19.37 44.29
CA GLU A 112 -19.55 18.76 45.53
C GLU A 112 -19.00 19.77 46.51
#